data_33edbf66b28263cc7f75f93cb396542f
#
_entry.id   33edbf66b28263cc7f75f93cb396542f
#
_cell.length_a   1.000
_cell.length_b   1.000
_cell.length_c   1.000
_cell.angle_alpha   90.00
_cell.angle_beta   90.00
_cell.angle_gamma   90.00
#
_symmetry.space_group_name_H-M   'P 1'
#
loop_
_entity.id
_entity.type
_entity.pdbx_description
1 polymer ?
#
loop_
_entity_poly.entity_id
_entity_poly.type
_entity_poly.pdbx_seq_one_letter_code
_entity_poly.pdbx_strand_id
1 'polypeptide(L)'
;LISGYIPNDNDRKYFYTHICHHTMKKSLELLLKNNNNNNNNINNNIIVETGCSTHQGTKSTKLWDRFVNTYGGNVYSVDLDNKAVTLTNSVTTDKTFVTCSDSVEYLKTFTQPIDLLYLDSYDVDFSNPLPSATHHLNEFNAVKHLLHKGSIVLIDDTPLSSDWYDDAYSIPIDSPRRTNFLPEMSGKGSLVNIELEKMNATKILHQYQVLWVIN
;
A
#
# COMPACT_ATOMS: atom_id res chain seq x y z
N LEU A 1 5.61 20.81 19.49
CA LEU A 1 6.47 19.93 18.69
C LEU A 1 6.05 18.48 18.96
N ILE A 2 5.15 17.96 18.15
CA ILE A 2 4.81 16.53 18.16
C ILE A 2 5.95 15.86 17.40
N SER A 3 6.86 15.23 18.13
CA SER A 3 7.86 14.33 17.56
C SER A 3 7.17 13.04 17.18
N GLY A 4 6.33 13.09 16.15
CA GLY A 4 5.65 11.93 15.64
C GLY A 4 6.60 11.11 14.80
N TYR A 5 6.44 9.80 14.84
CA TYR A 5 7.24 8.86 14.10
C TYR A 5 6.85 8.87 12.62
N ILE A 6 7.51 9.72 11.84
CA ILE A 6 7.58 9.52 10.39
C ILE A 6 8.86 8.73 10.12
N PRO A 7 8.82 7.62 9.35
CA PRO A 7 10.01 6.86 9.04
C PRO A 7 11.11 7.77 8.50
N ASN A 8 12.26 7.73 9.13
CA ASN A 8 13.45 8.41 8.66
C ASN A 8 14.37 7.43 7.92
N ASP A 9 15.44 7.93 7.32
CA ASP A 9 16.35 7.10 6.53
C ASP A 9 17.01 5.96 7.33
N ASN A 10 17.12 6.08 8.66
CA ASN A 10 17.64 5.03 9.53
C ASN A 10 16.64 3.88 9.76
N ASP A 11 15.35 4.14 9.54
CA ASP A 11 14.28 3.17 9.77
C ASP A 11 14.02 2.25 8.56
N ARG A 12 14.62 2.54 7.41
CA ARG A 12 14.45 1.77 6.16
C ARG A 12 14.58 0.27 6.36
N LYS A 13 15.59 -0.15 7.13
CA LYS A 13 15.89 -1.57 7.35
C LYS A 13 14.84 -2.31 8.19
N TYR A 14 13.94 -1.60 8.87
CA TYR A 14 12.97 -2.20 9.79
C TYR A 14 11.60 -2.42 9.17
N PHE A 15 11.17 -1.59 8.22
CA PHE A 15 9.78 -1.57 7.78
C PHE A 15 9.56 -1.98 6.33
N TYR A 16 10.46 -1.64 5.42
CA TYR A 16 10.27 -1.89 3.99
C TYR A 16 11.61 -1.83 3.23
N THR A 17 11.58 -2.23 1.97
CA THR A 17 12.75 -2.14 1.10
C THR A 17 13.07 -0.69 0.78
N HIS A 18 14.32 -0.40 0.43
CA HIS A 18 14.76 0.95 0.07
C HIS A 18 13.97 1.56 -1.11
N ILE A 19 13.46 0.73 -2.02
CA ILE A 19 12.70 1.17 -3.19
C ILE A 19 11.29 1.67 -2.86
N CYS A 20 10.67 1.19 -1.77
CA CYS A 20 9.35 1.59 -1.31
C CYS A 20 9.38 2.76 -0.32
N HIS A 21 10.59 3.15 0.14
CA HIS A 21 10.75 4.14 1.21
C HIS A 21 10.06 5.47 0.92
N HIS A 22 10.26 6.01 -0.27
CA HIS A 22 9.75 7.34 -0.61
C HIS A 22 8.23 7.38 -0.72
N THR A 23 7.63 6.36 -1.32
CA THR A 23 6.18 6.27 -1.48
C THR A 23 5.49 6.05 -0.15
N MET A 24 5.98 5.11 0.68
CA MET A 24 5.44 4.85 2.01
C MET A 24 5.59 6.06 2.95
N LYS A 25 6.77 6.69 2.99
CA LYS A 25 6.98 7.91 3.75
C LYS A 25 6.02 9.02 3.31
N LYS A 26 5.87 9.21 1.98
CA LYS A 26 4.99 10.23 1.43
C LYS A 26 3.53 9.99 1.77
N SER A 27 3.07 8.73 1.76
CA SER A 27 1.70 8.40 2.15
C SER A 27 1.41 8.80 3.61
N LEU A 28 2.33 8.54 4.54
CA LEU A 28 2.20 8.94 5.94
C LEU A 28 2.23 10.46 6.14
N GLU A 29 3.09 11.19 5.40
CA GLU A 29 3.11 12.65 5.42
C GLU A 29 1.77 13.24 4.97
N LEU A 30 1.14 12.64 3.95
CA LEU A 30 -0.17 13.08 3.45
C LEU A 30 -1.28 12.80 4.46
N LEU A 31 -1.29 11.63 5.10
CA LEU A 31 -2.24 11.32 6.19
C LEU A 31 -2.14 12.36 7.30
N LEU A 32 -0.93 12.68 7.75
CA LEU A 32 -0.72 13.70 8.79
C LEU A 32 -1.20 15.09 8.36
N LYS A 33 -0.96 15.46 7.11
CA LYS A 33 -1.42 16.76 6.58
C LYS A 33 -2.95 16.84 6.56
N ASN A 34 -3.63 15.77 6.16
CA ASN A 34 -5.09 15.70 6.13
C ASN A 34 -5.67 15.84 7.54
N ASN A 35 -5.06 15.20 8.53
CA ASN A 35 -5.46 15.29 9.93
C ASN A 35 -5.36 16.71 10.48
N ASN A 36 -4.28 17.43 10.17
CA ASN A 36 -4.07 18.80 10.65
C ASN A 36 -5.07 19.81 10.07
N ASN A 37 -5.65 19.52 8.90
CA ASN A 37 -6.66 20.37 8.26
C ASN A 37 -8.08 20.14 8.84
N ASN A 38 -8.31 19.01 9.49
CA ASN A 38 -9.55 18.70 10.18
C ASN A 38 -9.40 19.13 11.64
N ASN A 39 -9.99 20.26 12.04
CA ASN A 39 -9.94 20.85 13.39
C ASN A 39 -10.48 19.95 14.53
N ASN A 40 -10.71 18.68 14.27
CA ASN A 40 -11.13 17.68 15.25
C ASN A 40 -9.89 16.97 15.83
N ASN A 41 -9.65 17.17 17.11
CA ASN A 41 -8.51 16.64 17.89
C ASN A 41 -8.48 15.09 18.02
N ILE A 42 -9.25 14.35 17.27
CA ILE A 42 -9.26 12.89 17.27
C ILE A 42 -9.00 12.43 15.84
N ASN A 43 -7.75 12.11 15.57
CA ASN A 43 -7.36 11.49 14.32
C ASN A 43 -7.80 10.02 14.35
N ASN A 44 -8.83 9.70 13.60
CA ASN A 44 -9.34 8.33 13.48
C ASN A 44 -9.00 7.80 12.08
N ASN A 45 -7.71 7.67 11.79
CA ASN A 45 -7.25 7.18 10.49
C ASN A 45 -7.71 5.74 10.27
N ILE A 46 -8.36 5.47 9.17
CA ILE A 46 -8.70 4.12 8.73
C ILE A 46 -7.76 3.72 7.61
N ILE A 47 -6.83 2.81 7.94
CA ILE A 47 -5.87 2.23 7.00
C ILE A 47 -6.33 0.83 6.66
N VAL A 48 -6.48 0.54 5.36
CA VAL A 48 -6.84 -0.78 4.86
C VAL A 48 -5.69 -1.32 4.01
N GLU A 49 -5.24 -2.53 4.31
CA GLU A 49 -4.15 -3.22 3.63
C GLU A 49 -4.61 -4.58 3.14
N THR A 50 -4.27 -4.91 1.90
CA THR A 50 -4.41 -6.27 1.36
C THR A 50 -3.04 -6.91 1.21
N GLY A 51 -2.85 -8.12 1.80
CA GLY A 51 -1.56 -8.76 1.96
C GLY A 51 -0.79 -8.22 3.18
N CYS A 52 -0.66 -9.01 4.24
CA CYS A 52 -0.04 -8.55 5.49
C CYS A 52 1.35 -9.12 5.75
N SER A 53 1.81 -10.07 4.96
CA SER A 53 3.11 -10.70 5.16
C SER A 53 3.65 -11.31 3.87
N THR A 54 4.94 -11.13 3.70
CA THR A 54 5.74 -11.80 2.66
C THR A 54 6.76 -12.71 3.32
N HIS A 55 7.56 -13.42 2.52
CA HIS A 55 8.75 -14.13 2.99
C HIS A 55 9.75 -13.21 3.74
N GLN A 56 9.63 -11.89 3.61
CA GLN A 56 10.42 -10.89 4.34
C GLN A 56 9.78 -10.42 5.65
N GLY A 57 8.60 -10.94 6.00
CA GLY A 57 7.86 -10.60 7.22
C GLY A 57 6.83 -9.47 7.02
N THR A 58 6.20 -9.07 8.12
CA THR A 58 5.05 -8.14 8.16
C THR A 58 5.48 -6.68 8.23
N LYS A 59 6.29 -6.20 7.27
CA LYS A 59 6.94 -4.88 7.40
C LYS A 59 5.98 -3.71 7.25
N SER A 60 5.12 -3.75 6.23
CA SER A 60 4.13 -2.69 5.96
C SER A 60 3.10 -2.58 7.08
N THR A 61 2.50 -3.69 7.48
CA THR A 61 1.51 -3.72 8.56
C THR A 61 2.07 -3.16 9.87
N LYS A 62 3.32 -3.47 10.22
CA LYS A 62 3.99 -2.88 11.40
C LYS A 62 4.18 -1.38 11.27
N LEU A 63 4.45 -0.87 10.07
CA LEU A 63 4.57 0.56 9.82
C LEU A 63 3.23 1.26 10.07
N TRP A 64 2.16 0.69 9.53
CA TRP A 64 0.80 1.21 9.73
C TRP A 64 0.37 1.11 11.20
N ASP A 65 0.61 -0.01 11.87
CA ASP A 65 0.34 -0.21 13.29
C ASP A 65 1.03 0.87 14.15
N ARG A 66 2.30 1.13 13.93
CA ARG A 66 3.03 2.19 14.65
C ARG A 66 2.47 3.57 14.36
N PHE A 67 2.08 3.84 13.13
CA PHE A 67 1.47 5.12 12.77
C PHE A 67 0.18 5.35 13.54
N VAL A 68 -0.77 4.40 13.52
CA VAL A 68 -2.06 4.57 14.22
C VAL A 68 -1.90 4.58 15.75
N ASN A 69 -0.91 3.89 16.28
CA ASN A 69 -0.59 4.00 17.73
C ASN A 69 -0.07 5.38 18.12
N THR A 70 0.62 6.07 17.21
CA THR A 70 1.18 7.40 17.48
C THR A 70 0.17 8.50 17.22
N TYR A 71 -0.62 8.40 16.15
CA TYR A 71 -1.46 9.48 15.63
C TYR A 71 -2.96 9.23 15.74
N GLY A 72 -3.36 8.03 16.17
CA GLY A 72 -4.76 7.61 16.24
C GLY A 72 -5.26 6.92 14.99
N GLY A 73 -6.26 6.08 15.16
CA GLY A 73 -6.89 5.31 14.10
C GLY A 73 -6.74 3.80 14.28
N ASN A 74 -7.04 3.07 13.21
CA ASN A 74 -6.98 1.61 13.16
C ASN A 74 -6.43 1.14 11.82
N VAL A 75 -5.83 -0.05 11.83
CA VAL A 75 -5.40 -0.78 10.63
C VAL A 75 -6.30 -2.00 10.46
N TYR A 76 -6.77 -2.20 9.25
CA TYR A 76 -7.52 -3.38 8.83
C TYR A 76 -6.73 -4.07 7.74
N SER A 77 -6.17 -5.23 8.04
CA SER A 77 -5.33 -5.99 7.13
C SER A 77 -5.94 -7.35 6.84
N VAL A 78 -5.83 -7.82 5.61
CA VAL A 78 -6.38 -9.09 5.18
C VAL A 78 -5.34 -9.88 4.42
N ASP A 79 -5.26 -11.19 4.70
CA ASP A 79 -4.39 -12.11 3.99
C ASP A 79 -5.07 -13.48 3.85
N LEU A 80 -4.78 -14.18 2.77
CA LEU A 80 -5.31 -15.52 2.54
C LEU A 80 -4.56 -16.59 3.35
N ASP A 81 -3.29 -16.35 3.69
CA ASP A 81 -2.46 -17.28 4.46
C ASP A 81 -2.65 -17.08 5.98
N ASN A 82 -3.25 -18.07 6.62
CA ASN A 82 -3.42 -18.08 8.07
C ASN A 82 -2.11 -18.00 8.87
N LYS A 83 -0.98 -18.42 8.30
CA LYS A 83 0.34 -18.27 8.95
C LYS A 83 0.78 -16.80 8.93
N ALA A 84 0.55 -16.09 7.82
CA ALA A 84 0.78 -14.66 7.70
C ALA A 84 -0.06 -13.89 8.72
N VAL A 85 -1.35 -14.19 8.81
CA VAL A 85 -2.27 -13.61 9.79
C VAL A 85 -1.81 -13.85 11.23
N THR A 86 -1.46 -15.11 11.57
CA THR A 86 -0.98 -15.46 12.91
C THR A 86 0.31 -14.71 13.27
N LEU A 87 1.26 -14.65 12.34
CA LEU A 87 2.51 -13.93 12.54
C LEU A 87 2.25 -12.43 12.74
N THR A 88 1.42 -11.82 11.91
CA THR A 88 1.11 -10.39 11.96
C THR A 88 0.44 -10.04 13.29
N ASN A 89 -0.56 -10.81 13.72
CA ASN A 89 -1.21 -10.62 15.00
C ASN A 89 -0.25 -10.74 16.20
N SER A 90 0.82 -11.53 16.08
CA SER A 90 1.80 -11.69 17.17
C SER A 90 2.73 -10.48 17.35
N VAL A 91 2.78 -9.57 16.38
CA VAL A 91 3.76 -8.46 16.33
C VAL A 91 3.13 -7.07 16.13
N THR A 92 1.81 -7.01 16.12
CA THR A 92 1.02 -5.76 16.04
C THR A 92 0.22 -5.55 17.34
N THR A 93 -0.38 -4.39 17.49
CA THR A 93 -1.15 -4.01 18.68
C THR A 93 -2.66 -4.26 18.46
N ASP A 94 -3.46 -3.97 19.48
CA ASP A 94 -4.93 -4.05 19.46
C ASP A 94 -5.60 -3.03 18.51
N LYS A 95 -4.83 -2.14 17.91
CA LYS A 95 -5.31 -1.21 16.87
C LYS A 95 -5.21 -1.77 15.45
N THR A 96 -4.64 -2.95 15.30
CA THR A 96 -4.49 -3.64 14.02
C THR A 96 -5.32 -4.93 14.01
N PHE A 97 -6.31 -4.96 13.13
CA PHE A 97 -7.23 -6.07 12.95
C PHE A 97 -6.83 -6.85 11.70
N VAL A 98 -6.32 -8.06 11.88
CA VAL A 98 -5.87 -8.90 10.77
C VAL A 98 -6.85 -10.04 10.56
N THR A 99 -7.38 -10.18 9.35
CA THR A 99 -8.39 -11.17 8.99
C THR A 99 -7.81 -12.18 8.00
N CYS A 100 -8.07 -13.47 8.23
CA CYS A 100 -7.76 -14.53 7.26
C CYS A 100 -8.95 -14.69 6.32
N SER A 101 -8.82 -14.18 5.09
CA SER A 101 -9.89 -14.24 4.07
C SER A 101 -9.33 -13.95 2.68
N ASP A 102 -10.08 -14.26 1.64
CA ASP A 102 -9.90 -13.65 0.32
C ASP A 102 -10.10 -12.15 0.45
N SER A 103 -9.17 -11.37 -0.11
CA SER A 103 -9.14 -9.91 0.06
C SER A 103 -10.33 -9.22 -0.62
N VAL A 104 -10.75 -9.70 -1.80
CA VAL A 104 -11.90 -9.13 -2.53
C VAL A 104 -13.19 -9.39 -1.74
N GLU A 105 -13.40 -10.60 -1.21
CA GLU A 105 -14.57 -10.94 -0.41
C GLU A 105 -14.59 -10.16 0.92
N TYR A 106 -13.43 -10.01 1.57
CA TYR A 106 -13.31 -9.19 2.76
C TYR A 106 -13.69 -7.73 2.49
N LEU A 107 -13.11 -7.14 1.43
CA LEU A 107 -13.34 -5.74 1.07
C LEU A 107 -14.79 -5.45 0.71
N LYS A 108 -15.52 -6.40 0.10
CA LYS A 108 -16.97 -6.26 -0.16
C LYS A 108 -17.81 -6.08 1.12
N THR A 109 -17.31 -6.54 2.25
CA THR A 109 -17.98 -6.40 3.55
C THR A 109 -17.51 -5.19 4.34
N PHE A 110 -16.47 -4.50 3.89
CA PHE A 110 -15.92 -3.33 4.57
C PHE A 110 -16.84 -2.12 4.38
N THR A 111 -17.05 -1.33 5.45
CA THR A 111 -18.08 -0.27 5.44
C THR A 111 -17.61 1.09 5.95
N GLN A 112 -16.37 1.18 6.47
CA GLN A 112 -15.86 2.44 7.00
C GLN A 112 -15.23 3.28 5.89
N PRO A 113 -15.30 4.63 5.96
CA PRO A 113 -14.52 5.50 5.08
C PRO A 113 -13.02 5.18 5.21
N ILE A 114 -12.31 5.16 4.09
CA ILE A 114 -10.89 4.75 4.04
C ILE A 114 -10.01 5.98 3.81
N ASP A 115 -9.06 6.22 4.71
CA ASP A 115 -8.08 7.31 4.57
C ASP A 115 -6.85 6.87 3.76
N LEU A 116 -6.41 5.60 3.94
CA LEU A 116 -5.35 5.00 3.15
C LEU A 116 -5.72 3.56 2.78
N LEU A 117 -5.72 3.28 1.47
CA LEU A 117 -5.83 1.94 0.90
C LEU A 117 -4.46 1.52 0.37
N TYR A 118 -3.88 0.45 0.91
CA TYR A 118 -2.65 -0.16 0.43
C TYR A 118 -2.95 -1.53 -0.19
N LEU A 119 -2.69 -1.64 -1.48
CA LEU A 119 -2.95 -2.85 -2.29
C LEU A 119 -1.64 -3.60 -2.53
N ASP A 120 -1.48 -4.76 -1.89
CA ASP A 120 -0.26 -5.58 -1.93
C ASP A 120 -0.53 -7.08 -1.77
N SER A 121 -1.70 -7.60 -2.16
CA SER A 121 -2.08 -8.98 -1.91
C SER A 121 -1.44 -9.97 -2.90
N TYR A 122 -2.00 -10.08 -4.08
CA TYR A 122 -1.67 -11.10 -5.07
C TYR A 122 -0.31 -10.85 -5.72
N ASP A 123 0.64 -11.78 -5.56
CA ASP A 123 1.97 -11.67 -6.15
C ASP A 123 1.92 -11.47 -7.68
N VAL A 124 2.80 -10.62 -8.19
CA VAL A 124 2.86 -10.32 -9.62
C VAL A 124 3.89 -11.18 -10.32
N ASP A 125 3.47 -11.83 -11.42
CA ASP A 125 4.38 -12.34 -12.44
C ASP A 125 4.53 -11.25 -13.51
N PHE A 126 5.67 -10.57 -13.53
CA PHE A 126 5.93 -9.51 -14.50
C PHE A 126 6.01 -9.97 -15.96
N SER A 127 6.14 -11.28 -16.22
CA SER A 127 6.00 -11.84 -17.58
C SER A 127 4.53 -11.98 -18.01
N ASN A 128 3.61 -12.03 -17.04
CA ASN A 128 2.16 -12.09 -17.25
C ASN A 128 1.43 -11.34 -16.11
N PRO A 129 1.47 -9.99 -16.05
CA PRO A 129 0.96 -9.23 -14.91
C PRO A 129 -0.57 -9.15 -14.84
N LEU A 130 -1.28 -9.53 -15.92
CA LEU A 130 -2.72 -9.33 -16.02
C LEU A 130 -3.55 -10.01 -14.91
N PRO A 131 -3.25 -11.25 -14.44
CA PRO A 131 -3.98 -11.85 -13.33
C PRO A 131 -3.89 -11.02 -12.05
N SER A 132 -2.69 -10.59 -11.68
CA SER A 132 -2.46 -9.75 -10.51
C SER A 132 -3.13 -8.37 -10.66
N ALA A 133 -2.98 -7.71 -11.80
CA ALA A 133 -3.64 -6.43 -12.07
C ALA A 133 -5.18 -6.52 -12.01
N THR A 134 -5.74 -7.63 -12.51
CA THR A 134 -7.19 -7.88 -12.45
C THR A 134 -7.66 -8.09 -11.00
N HIS A 135 -6.88 -8.82 -10.20
CA HIS A 135 -7.20 -9.04 -8.80
C HIS A 135 -7.22 -7.70 -8.04
N HIS A 136 -6.19 -6.87 -8.18
CA HIS A 136 -6.13 -5.55 -7.52
C HIS A 136 -7.20 -4.58 -8.02
N LEU A 137 -7.60 -4.67 -9.29
CA LEU A 137 -8.76 -3.93 -9.79
C LEU A 137 -10.06 -4.37 -9.11
N ASN A 138 -10.24 -5.67 -8.85
CA ASN A 138 -11.40 -6.19 -8.13
C ASN A 138 -11.41 -5.71 -6.67
N GLU A 139 -10.25 -5.73 -6.00
CA GLU A 139 -10.09 -5.16 -4.65
C GLU A 139 -10.47 -3.67 -4.63
N PHE A 140 -9.90 -2.89 -5.54
CA PHE A 140 -10.18 -1.46 -5.65
C PHE A 140 -11.67 -1.19 -5.90
N ASN A 141 -12.30 -1.91 -6.84
CA ASN A 141 -13.71 -1.76 -7.14
C ASN A 141 -14.63 -2.11 -5.96
N ALA A 142 -14.22 -3.05 -5.11
CA ALA A 142 -14.99 -3.41 -3.92
C ALA A 142 -15.10 -2.26 -2.91
N VAL A 143 -14.10 -1.37 -2.83
CA VAL A 143 -14.03 -0.31 -1.80
C VAL A 143 -13.94 1.11 -2.33
N LYS A 144 -13.84 1.34 -3.64
CA LYS A 144 -13.66 2.71 -4.19
C LYS A 144 -14.76 3.70 -3.77
N HIS A 145 -15.94 3.20 -3.45
CA HIS A 145 -17.07 4.00 -2.95
C HIS A 145 -16.88 4.49 -1.50
N LEU A 146 -15.93 3.94 -0.77
CA LEU A 146 -15.55 4.33 0.60
C LEU A 146 -14.39 5.33 0.61
N LEU A 147 -13.78 5.59 -0.56
CA LEU A 147 -12.77 6.62 -0.70
C LEU A 147 -13.44 8.00 -0.76
N HIS A 148 -12.83 8.96 -0.10
CA HIS A 148 -13.30 10.33 -0.03
C HIS A 148 -12.19 11.31 -0.45
N LYS A 149 -12.53 12.58 -0.55
CA LYS A 149 -11.52 13.62 -0.85
C LYS A 149 -10.38 13.58 0.16
N GLY A 150 -9.16 13.43 -0.35
CA GLY A 150 -7.94 13.30 0.44
C GLY A 150 -7.55 11.84 0.75
N SER A 151 -8.40 10.85 0.47
CA SER A 151 -8.00 9.44 0.60
C SER A 151 -6.79 9.14 -0.27
N ILE A 152 -5.93 8.29 0.26
CA ILE A 152 -4.67 7.89 -0.36
C ILE A 152 -4.81 6.46 -0.88
N VAL A 153 -4.38 6.21 -2.11
CA VAL A 153 -4.26 4.87 -2.68
C VAL A 153 -2.80 4.61 -3.01
N LEU A 154 -2.22 3.63 -2.35
CA LEU A 154 -0.85 3.17 -2.57
C LEU A 154 -0.90 1.74 -3.12
N ILE A 155 -0.20 1.47 -4.22
CA ILE A 155 -0.20 0.16 -4.87
C ILE A 155 1.24 -0.32 -5.02
N ASP A 156 1.51 -1.52 -4.53
CA ASP A 156 2.84 -2.13 -4.60
C ASP A 156 3.12 -2.74 -5.99
N ASP A 157 4.33 -3.21 -6.20
CA ASP A 157 4.77 -3.93 -7.40
C ASP A 157 4.23 -3.33 -8.71
N THR A 158 4.32 -2.01 -8.82
CA THR A 158 3.83 -1.24 -9.98
C THR A 158 4.95 -0.32 -10.48
N PRO A 159 6.09 -0.88 -10.94
CA PRO A 159 7.25 -0.09 -11.33
C PRO A 159 6.95 0.83 -12.51
N LEU A 160 7.38 2.10 -12.40
CA LEU A 160 7.25 3.11 -13.46
C LEU A 160 8.03 2.72 -14.72
N SER A 161 9.14 2.01 -14.55
CA SER A 161 10.02 1.56 -15.64
C SER A 161 10.71 0.26 -15.28
N SER A 162 11.30 -0.39 -16.29
CA SER A 162 12.15 -1.56 -16.09
C SER A 162 13.32 -1.30 -15.14
N ASP A 163 13.86 -0.07 -15.12
CA ASP A 163 14.94 0.28 -14.20
C ASP A 163 14.52 0.16 -12.74
N TRP A 164 13.33 0.61 -12.37
CA TRP A 164 12.79 0.44 -11.02
C TRP A 164 12.59 -1.03 -10.65
N TYR A 165 12.15 -1.84 -11.61
CA TYR A 165 12.07 -3.30 -11.41
C TYR A 165 13.46 -3.91 -11.21
N ASP A 166 14.40 -3.60 -12.10
CA ASP A 166 15.75 -4.17 -12.06
C ASP A 166 16.48 -3.78 -10.76
N ASP A 167 16.31 -2.54 -10.28
CA ASP A 167 16.83 -2.07 -9.01
C ASP A 167 16.23 -2.82 -7.82
N ALA A 168 14.91 -3.09 -7.87
CA ALA A 168 14.23 -3.84 -6.82
C ALA A 168 14.80 -5.25 -6.63
N TYR A 169 15.10 -5.90 -7.74
CA TYR A 169 15.67 -7.26 -7.74
C TYR A 169 17.20 -7.28 -7.82
N SER A 170 17.85 -6.11 -7.69
CA SER A 170 19.31 -5.96 -7.75
C SER A 170 19.93 -6.56 -9.01
N ILE A 171 19.25 -6.38 -10.16
CA ILE A 171 19.76 -6.87 -11.45
C ILE A 171 20.82 -5.89 -11.97
N PRO A 172 22.08 -6.33 -12.21
CA PRO A 172 23.14 -5.46 -12.69
C PRO A 172 22.79 -4.76 -14.00
N ILE A 173 23.30 -3.52 -14.18
CA ILE A 173 22.97 -2.67 -15.33
C ILE A 173 23.39 -3.28 -16.68
N ASP A 174 24.42 -4.11 -16.69
CA ASP A 174 24.96 -4.82 -17.85
C ASP A 174 24.44 -6.27 -17.97
N SER A 175 23.48 -6.65 -17.14
CA SER A 175 22.92 -8.00 -17.15
C SER A 175 22.03 -8.23 -18.38
N PRO A 176 22.18 -9.37 -19.08
CA PRO A 176 21.22 -9.77 -20.10
C PRO A 176 19.84 -10.12 -19.56
N ARG A 177 19.67 -10.16 -18.21
CA ARG A 177 18.39 -10.39 -17.53
C ARG A 177 17.59 -9.12 -17.31
N ARG A 178 18.12 -7.94 -17.68
CA ARG A 178 17.34 -6.70 -17.59
C ARG A 178 16.07 -6.82 -18.40
N THR A 179 14.99 -6.43 -17.77
CA THR A 179 13.65 -6.58 -18.32
C THR A 179 13.34 -5.47 -19.33
N ASN A 180 12.62 -5.84 -20.40
CA ASN A 180 12.03 -4.91 -21.34
C ASN A 180 10.51 -5.11 -21.32
N PHE A 181 9.84 -4.56 -20.31
CA PHE A 181 8.38 -4.57 -20.27
C PHE A 181 7.80 -3.16 -20.46
N LEU A 182 6.58 -3.09 -20.95
CA LEU A 182 5.89 -1.82 -21.16
C LEU A 182 5.39 -1.30 -19.81
N PRO A 183 5.79 -0.09 -19.37
CA PRO A 183 5.41 0.45 -18.05
C PRO A 183 3.88 0.51 -17.85
N GLU A 184 3.12 0.81 -18.89
CA GLU A 184 1.66 0.92 -18.83
C GLU A 184 0.96 -0.40 -18.52
N MET A 185 1.64 -1.52 -18.78
CA MET A 185 1.11 -2.87 -18.59
C MET A 185 1.78 -3.59 -17.42
N SER A 186 2.66 -2.92 -16.68
CA SER A 186 3.45 -3.56 -15.65
C SER A 186 2.82 -3.46 -14.27
N GLY A 187 2.75 -4.60 -13.58
CA GLY A 187 2.49 -4.68 -12.15
C GLY A 187 1.03 -4.63 -11.72
N LYS A 188 0.88 -4.70 -10.41
CA LYS A 188 -0.40 -4.79 -9.69
C LYS A 188 -1.36 -3.64 -10.00
N GLY A 189 -0.80 -2.42 -10.12
CA GLY A 189 -1.58 -1.20 -10.27
C GLY A 189 -1.96 -0.82 -11.70
N SER A 190 -1.58 -1.56 -12.74
CA SER A 190 -1.80 -1.13 -14.12
C SER A 190 -3.25 -0.82 -14.46
N LEU A 191 -4.19 -1.68 -14.04
CA LEU A 191 -5.63 -1.46 -14.27
C LEU A 191 -6.26 -0.48 -13.25
N VAL A 192 -5.79 -0.47 -12.01
CA VAL A 192 -6.25 0.48 -10.98
C VAL A 192 -5.87 1.92 -11.34
N ASN A 193 -4.68 2.13 -11.92
CA ASN A 193 -4.24 3.44 -12.39
C ASN A 193 -5.24 4.04 -13.41
N ILE A 194 -5.76 3.23 -14.33
CA ILE A 194 -6.77 3.67 -15.32
C ILE A 194 -8.06 4.14 -14.62
N GLU A 195 -8.51 3.41 -13.59
CA GLU A 195 -9.72 3.81 -12.84
C GLU A 195 -9.48 5.09 -12.03
N LEU A 196 -8.31 5.23 -11.39
CA LEU A 196 -7.95 6.44 -10.64
C LEU A 196 -7.84 7.67 -11.56
N GLU A 197 -7.33 7.51 -12.77
CA GLU A 197 -7.34 8.58 -13.78
C GLU A 197 -8.75 8.98 -14.21
N LYS A 198 -9.66 8.03 -14.43
CA LYS A 198 -11.08 8.31 -14.70
C LYS A 198 -11.79 9.03 -13.54
N MET A 199 -11.37 8.76 -12.31
CA MET A 199 -11.87 9.45 -11.11
C MET A 199 -11.24 10.84 -10.92
N ASN A 200 -10.37 11.30 -11.83
CA ASN A 200 -9.56 12.51 -11.70
C ASN A 200 -8.72 12.56 -10.43
N ALA A 201 -8.27 11.41 -9.91
CA ALA A 201 -7.33 11.36 -8.81
C ALA A 201 -5.98 11.96 -9.22
N THR A 202 -5.22 12.46 -8.24
CA THR A 202 -3.91 13.04 -8.49
C THR A 202 -2.81 12.02 -8.20
N LYS A 203 -2.02 11.67 -9.21
CA LYS A 203 -0.81 10.86 -9.06
C LYS A 203 0.29 11.68 -8.39
N ILE A 204 0.66 11.33 -7.19
CA ILE A 204 1.62 12.08 -6.36
C ILE A 204 3.05 11.61 -6.61
N LEU A 205 3.25 10.30 -6.69
CA LEU A 205 4.57 9.69 -6.85
C LEU A 205 4.42 8.34 -7.55
N HIS A 206 5.33 8.06 -8.48
CA HIS A 206 5.39 6.77 -9.15
C HIS A 206 6.85 6.36 -9.30
N GLN A 207 7.22 5.29 -8.63
CA GLN A 207 8.57 4.71 -8.62
C GLN A 207 8.44 3.19 -8.79
N TYR A 208 8.79 2.39 -7.79
CA TYR A 208 8.46 0.97 -7.76
C TYR A 208 7.00 0.73 -7.31
N GLN A 209 6.50 1.59 -6.44
CA GLN A 209 5.10 1.70 -6.07
C GLN A 209 4.49 2.95 -6.71
N VAL A 210 3.17 2.98 -6.83
CA VAL A 210 2.44 4.17 -7.27
C VAL A 210 1.54 4.70 -6.16
N LEU A 211 1.55 6.01 -5.97
CA LEU A 211 0.83 6.73 -4.92
C LEU A 211 -0.12 7.76 -5.52
N TRP A 212 -1.38 7.67 -5.15
CA TRP A 212 -2.46 8.55 -5.61
C TRP A 212 -3.18 9.21 -4.44
N VAL A 213 -3.83 10.34 -4.71
CA VAL A 213 -4.75 11.03 -3.79
C VAL A 213 -6.06 11.30 -4.53
N ILE A 214 -7.18 11.02 -3.86
CA ILE A 214 -8.54 11.31 -4.35
C ILE A 214 -8.84 12.81 -4.18
N ASN A 215 -9.35 13.45 -5.24
CA ASN A 215 -9.64 14.90 -5.28
C ASN A 215 -11.02 15.28 -4.73
#